data_56c5ed364ee5dbfcd187fe356973d55f
#
_entry.id   56c5ed364ee5dbfcd187fe356973d55f
#
_cell.length_a   1.000
_cell.length_b   1.000
_cell.length_c   1.000
_cell.angle_alpha   90.00
_cell.angle_beta   90.00
_cell.angle_gamma   90.00
#
_symmetry.space_group_name_H-M   'P 1'
#
loop_
_entity.id
_entity.type
_entity.pdbx_description
1 polymer ?
#
loop_
_entity_poly.entity_id
_entity_poly.type
_entity_poly.pdbx_seq_one_letter_code
_entity_poly.pdbx_strand_id
1 'polypeptide(L)'
;MKRILLAVAAVFFLSSPLPAWDAAGHQVIARIAWDNLTPAARQKAVALLRSAPPDADLANLSADGRELFLKASTWPDIVRDKAFPAREAKYHHGSWHYTNFFWEQPADGPPRDRPDLKPAAENAVERLGELDAALKDPGRSDAERAVDLAWLLHLAGDIHQPLHASARVTPEEPEGDRGGNLFLLAPKDDDNLHWYWDSILVRRHPREGMDEARYVEKWAERIERREPRERFAGRLEPGRYEEWAREGFATTKRMVYPRSLQRGVEPSWFYKRKAFRTARPALALAGYRLADLLNRRLG
;
A
#
# COMPACT_ATOMS: atom_id res chain seq x y z
N MET A 1 -2.08 41.41 40.48
CA MET A 1 -1.65 40.08 40.05
C MET A 1 -2.27 39.80 38.66
N LYS A 2 -1.50 40.00 37.58
CA LYS A 2 -1.95 39.76 36.19
C LYS A 2 -1.67 38.29 35.86
N ARG A 3 -2.74 37.49 35.60
CA ARG A 3 -2.63 36.12 35.13
C ARG A 3 -2.34 36.15 33.63
N ILE A 4 -1.13 35.72 33.24
CA ILE A 4 -0.75 35.50 31.83
C ILE A 4 -1.29 34.12 31.47
N LEU A 5 -2.30 34.07 30.61
CA LEU A 5 -2.74 32.82 29.93
C LEU A 5 -1.76 32.55 28.80
N LEU A 6 -0.91 31.54 28.96
CA LEU A 6 -0.17 30.96 27.84
C LEU A 6 -1.15 30.13 27.01
N ALA A 7 -1.49 30.63 25.81
CA ALA A 7 -2.15 29.83 24.80
C ALA A 7 -1.09 28.91 24.13
N VAL A 8 -1.15 27.63 24.44
CA VAL A 8 -0.38 26.62 23.70
C VAL A 8 -1.07 26.42 22.35
N ALA A 9 -0.51 27.02 21.31
CA ALA A 9 -0.91 26.74 19.94
C ALA A 9 -0.43 25.32 19.58
N ALA A 10 -1.35 24.36 19.52
CA ALA A 10 -1.09 23.04 18.96
C ALA A 10 -0.88 23.22 17.45
N VAL A 11 0.37 23.19 17.01
CA VAL A 11 0.74 23.14 15.60
C VAL A 11 0.44 21.74 15.11
N PHE A 12 -0.73 21.55 14.50
CA PHE A 12 -1.02 20.34 13.74
C PHE A 12 -0.14 20.35 12.49
N PHE A 13 1.00 19.71 12.55
CA PHE A 13 1.68 19.27 11.34
C PHE A 13 0.79 18.25 10.66
N LEU A 14 0.04 18.69 9.65
CA LEU A 14 -0.61 17.81 8.68
C LEU A 14 0.51 17.14 7.86
N SER A 15 1.11 16.08 8.40
CA SER A 15 1.92 15.18 7.59
C SER A 15 0.96 14.50 6.62
N SER A 16 1.03 14.86 5.33
CA SER A 16 0.33 14.13 4.28
C SER A 16 0.68 12.65 4.43
N PRO A 17 -0.29 11.73 4.45
CA PRO A 17 0.02 10.31 4.41
C PRO A 17 0.87 10.06 3.17
N LEU A 18 2.03 9.43 3.37
CA LEU A 18 2.89 9.02 2.26
C LEU A 18 2.24 7.83 1.57
N PRO A 19 2.47 7.65 0.24
CA PRO A 19 1.94 6.51 -0.48
C PRO A 19 2.42 5.20 0.16
N ALA A 20 1.63 4.15 0.01
CA ALA A 20 2.01 2.76 0.26
C ALA A 20 3.25 2.37 -0.55
N TRP A 21 3.38 1.18 -1.08
CA TRP A 21 4.46 0.98 -2.06
C TRP A 21 4.54 2.20 -2.99
N ASP A 22 5.73 2.68 -3.28
CA ASP A 22 5.88 3.78 -4.25
C ASP A 22 5.26 3.40 -5.63
N ALA A 23 5.16 4.37 -6.53
CA ALA A 23 4.54 4.14 -7.84
C ALA A 23 5.15 2.93 -8.57
N ALA A 24 6.46 2.68 -8.42
CA ALA A 24 7.12 1.53 -9.03
C ALA A 24 6.67 0.21 -8.38
N GLY A 25 6.51 0.18 -7.06
CA GLY A 25 6.02 -0.99 -6.32
C GLY A 25 4.60 -1.37 -6.72
N HIS A 26 3.66 -0.40 -6.74
CA HIS A 26 2.28 -0.63 -7.19
C HIS A 26 2.21 -1.11 -8.64
N GLN A 27 2.93 -0.49 -9.55
CA GLN A 27 2.94 -0.91 -10.96
C GLN A 27 3.58 -2.29 -11.14
N VAL A 28 4.59 -2.67 -10.36
CA VAL A 28 5.15 -4.03 -10.37
C VAL A 28 4.13 -5.05 -9.90
N ILE A 29 3.37 -4.76 -8.84
CA ILE A 29 2.27 -5.62 -8.36
C ILE A 29 1.21 -5.77 -9.45
N ALA A 30 0.76 -4.66 -10.04
CA ALA A 30 -0.22 -4.66 -11.12
C ALA A 30 0.29 -5.41 -12.36
N ARG A 31 1.59 -5.30 -12.67
CA ARG A 31 2.22 -6.03 -13.78
C ARG A 31 2.22 -7.54 -13.55
N ILE A 32 2.56 -7.99 -12.35
CA ILE A 32 2.48 -9.41 -11.96
C ILE A 32 1.03 -9.89 -12.04
N ALA A 33 0.06 -9.08 -11.53
CA ALA A 33 -1.34 -9.41 -11.65
C ALA A 33 -1.78 -9.54 -13.12
N TRP A 34 -1.41 -8.57 -13.97
CA TRP A 34 -1.74 -8.60 -15.39
C TRP A 34 -1.30 -9.87 -16.09
N ASP A 35 -0.09 -10.37 -15.82
CA ASP A 35 0.42 -11.59 -16.43
C ASP A 35 -0.38 -12.83 -16.05
N ASN A 36 -0.97 -12.81 -14.86
CA ASN A 36 -1.77 -13.88 -14.30
C ASN A 36 -3.28 -13.72 -14.52
N LEU A 37 -3.72 -12.64 -15.22
CA LEU A 37 -5.12 -12.46 -15.60
C LEU A 37 -5.49 -13.32 -16.84
N THR A 38 -6.72 -13.83 -16.85
CA THR A 38 -7.33 -14.40 -18.06
C THR A 38 -7.52 -13.33 -19.12
N PRO A 39 -7.57 -13.69 -20.43
CA PRO A 39 -7.88 -12.73 -21.49
C PRO A 39 -9.19 -11.97 -21.26
N ALA A 40 -10.23 -12.66 -20.76
CA ALA A 40 -11.52 -12.06 -20.45
C ALA A 40 -11.41 -11.03 -19.33
N ALA A 41 -10.71 -11.35 -18.24
CA ALA A 41 -10.49 -10.42 -17.12
C ALA A 41 -9.70 -9.18 -17.55
N ARG A 42 -8.65 -9.34 -18.37
CA ARG A 42 -7.90 -8.20 -18.94
C ARG A 42 -8.80 -7.28 -19.77
N GLN A 43 -9.59 -7.85 -20.68
CA GLN A 43 -10.48 -7.08 -21.53
C GLN A 43 -11.50 -6.28 -20.69
N LYS A 44 -12.18 -6.95 -19.74
CA LYS A 44 -13.17 -6.31 -18.88
C LYS A 44 -12.57 -5.24 -17.96
N ALA A 45 -11.40 -5.50 -17.38
CA ALA A 45 -10.71 -4.52 -16.53
C ALA A 45 -10.39 -3.24 -17.31
N VAL A 46 -9.84 -3.37 -18.51
CA VAL A 46 -9.54 -2.23 -19.39
C VAL A 46 -10.83 -1.49 -19.80
N ALA A 47 -11.89 -2.22 -20.17
CA ALA A 47 -13.18 -1.62 -20.55
C ALA A 47 -13.77 -0.80 -19.38
N LEU A 48 -13.73 -1.34 -18.15
CA LEU A 48 -14.16 -0.61 -16.95
C LEU A 48 -13.32 0.64 -16.71
N LEU A 49 -11.99 0.54 -16.69
CA LEU A 49 -11.13 1.71 -16.46
C LEU A 49 -11.36 2.83 -17.48
N ARG A 50 -11.69 2.48 -18.73
CA ARG A 50 -12.05 3.47 -19.76
C ARG A 50 -13.40 4.12 -19.55
N SER A 51 -14.29 3.52 -18.76
CA SER A 51 -15.61 4.06 -18.42
C SER A 51 -15.56 5.04 -17.24
N ALA A 52 -14.37 5.31 -16.68
CA ALA A 52 -14.22 6.20 -15.54
C ALA A 52 -14.82 7.59 -15.80
N PRO A 53 -15.37 8.26 -14.75
CA PRO A 53 -15.87 9.62 -14.88
C PRO A 53 -14.79 10.56 -15.41
N PRO A 54 -15.10 11.51 -16.30
CA PRO A 54 -14.10 12.44 -16.86
C PRO A 54 -13.33 13.24 -15.79
N ASP A 55 -14.00 13.61 -14.70
CA ASP A 55 -13.40 14.36 -13.59
C ASP A 55 -12.43 13.53 -12.73
N ALA A 56 -12.48 12.20 -12.84
CA ALA A 56 -11.50 11.30 -12.23
C ALA A 56 -10.15 11.31 -12.97
N ASP A 57 -10.14 11.66 -14.26
CA ASP A 57 -8.96 11.62 -15.14
C ASP A 57 -8.25 10.26 -15.21
N LEU A 58 -8.94 9.21 -14.79
CA LEU A 58 -8.42 7.86 -14.71
C LEU A 58 -8.25 7.24 -16.10
N ALA A 59 -9.24 7.41 -16.97
CA ALA A 59 -9.23 6.87 -18.34
C ALA A 59 -8.10 7.47 -19.21
N ASN A 60 -7.61 8.65 -18.86
CA ASN A 60 -6.57 9.39 -19.58
C ASN A 60 -5.13 9.01 -19.19
N LEU A 61 -4.95 8.13 -18.21
CA LEU A 61 -3.61 7.73 -17.75
C LEU A 61 -2.79 7.04 -18.84
N SER A 62 -3.43 6.35 -19.79
CA SER A 62 -2.79 5.80 -20.99
C SER A 62 -3.80 5.41 -22.08
N ALA A 63 -3.39 5.58 -23.34
CA ALA A 63 -4.12 5.05 -24.50
C ALA A 63 -3.94 3.52 -24.63
N ASP A 64 -2.82 2.95 -24.20
CA ASP A 64 -2.60 1.51 -24.13
C ASP A 64 -3.34 0.88 -22.95
N GLY A 65 -4.04 -0.22 -23.19
CA GLY A 65 -4.89 -0.85 -22.17
C GLY A 65 -4.11 -1.49 -21.03
N ARG A 66 -2.97 -2.11 -21.31
CA ARG A 66 -2.09 -2.70 -20.28
C ARG A 66 -1.48 -1.60 -19.43
N GLU A 67 -0.94 -0.57 -20.07
CA GLU A 67 -0.36 0.56 -19.37
C GLU A 67 -1.40 1.30 -18.53
N LEU A 68 -2.62 1.46 -19.02
CA LEU A 68 -3.74 2.01 -18.26
C LEU A 68 -3.99 1.20 -16.98
N PHE A 69 -4.03 -0.13 -17.07
CA PHE A 69 -4.21 -1.00 -15.90
C PHE A 69 -3.07 -0.83 -14.89
N LEU A 70 -1.83 -0.77 -15.34
CA LEU A 70 -0.68 -0.57 -14.46
C LEU A 70 -0.73 0.79 -13.77
N LYS A 71 -0.98 1.86 -14.52
CA LYS A 71 -1.07 3.23 -13.99
C LYS A 71 -2.27 3.43 -13.07
N ALA A 72 -3.39 2.76 -13.34
CA ALA A 72 -4.57 2.80 -12.47
C ALA A 72 -4.27 2.33 -11.04
N SER A 73 -3.28 1.45 -10.85
CA SER A 73 -2.85 1.01 -9.52
C SER A 73 -2.20 2.13 -8.67
N THR A 74 -1.79 3.23 -9.29
CA THR A 74 -1.22 4.41 -8.61
C THR A 74 -2.19 5.58 -8.52
N TRP A 75 -3.35 5.49 -9.17
CA TRP A 75 -4.32 6.57 -9.24
C TRP A 75 -4.80 7.06 -7.86
N PRO A 76 -5.05 6.21 -6.83
CA PRO A 76 -5.44 6.67 -5.50
C PRO A 76 -4.42 7.59 -4.81
N ASP A 77 -3.15 7.46 -5.15
CA ASP A 77 -2.11 8.38 -4.70
C ASP A 77 -2.07 9.69 -5.51
N ILE A 78 -2.40 9.60 -6.80
CA ILE A 78 -2.42 10.78 -7.70
C ILE A 78 -3.57 11.72 -7.33
N VAL A 79 -4.75 11.18 -6.96
CA VAL A 79 -5.94 12.00 -6.67
C VAL A 79 -5.84 12.86 -5.41
N ARG A 80 -4.84 12.64 -4.56
CA ARG A 80 -4.57 13.50 -3.40
C ARG A 80 -3.81 14.79 -3.74
N ASP A 81 -3.50 15.02 -5.03
CA ASP A 81 -2.81 16.23 -5.46
C ASP A 81 -3.71 17.45 -5.26
N LYS A 82 -3.29 18.33 -4.35
CA LYS A 82 -3.98 19.58 -4.00
C LYS A 82 -4.06 20.59 -5.14
N ALA A 83 -3.31 20.39 -6.20
CA ALA A 83 -3.45 21.20 -7.43
C ALA A 83 -4.82 20.97 -8.11
N PHE A 84 -5.52 19.88 -7.78
CA PHE A 84 -6.83 19.53 -8.30
C PHE A 84 -7.86 19.34 -7.17
N PRO A 85 -8.25 20.41 -6.45
CA PRO A 85 -9.00 20.30 -5.20
C PRO A 85 -10.38 19.62 -5.34
N ALA A 86 -11.06 19.79 -6.49
CA ALA A 86 -12.34 19.13 -6.72
C ALA A 86 -12.19 17.60 -6.88
N ARG A 87 -11.13 17.14 -7.52
CA ARG A 87 -10.79 15.73 -7.66
C ARG A 87 -10.36 15.16 -6.31
N GLU A 88 -9.48 15.85 -5.61
CA GLU A 88 -9.02 15.46 -4.27
C GLU A 88 -10.20 15.31 -3.31
N ALA A 89 -11.08 16.29 -3.22
CA ALA A 89 -12.25 16.25 -2.34
C ALA A 89 -13.23 15.09 -2.65
N LYS A 90 -13.32 14.68 -3.93
CA LYS A 90 -14.26 13.63 -4.37
C LYS A 90 -13.70 12.22 -4.24
N TYR A 91 -12.41 12.03 -4.50
CA TYR A 91 -11.82 10.72 -4.72
C TYR A 91 -10.71 10.34 -3.75
N HIS A 92 -10.17 11.29 -2.98
CA HIS A 92 -9.13 10.97 -2.00
C HIS A 92 -9.73 10.48 -0.69
N HIS A 93 -9.27 9.30 -0.25
CA HIS A 93 -9.70 8.64 0.98
C HIS A 93 -8.47 8.16 1.77
N GLY A 94 -7.84 9.07 2.52
CA GLY A 94 -6.57 8.79 3.21
C GLY A 94 -6.59 7.61 4.18
N SER A 95 -7.74 7.36 4.87
CA SER A 95 -7.90 6.24 5.80
C SER A 95 -7.96 4.87 5.12
N TRP A 96 -8.30 4.82 3.83
CA TRP A 96 -8.45 3.55 3.11
C TRP A 96 -7.12 2.84 2.88
N HIS A 97 -6.00 3.57 2.84
CA HIS A 97 -4.68 3.02 2.49
C HIS A 97 -4.11 2.06 3.53
N TYR A 98 -4.63 2.01 4.76
CA TYR A 98 -4.04 1.22 5.84
C TYR A 98 -5.09 0.62 6.78
N THR A 99 -4.65 -0.38 7.56
CA THR A 99 -5.37 -0.89 8.72
C THR A 99 -4.37 -1.04 9.87
N ASN A 100 -4.57 -0.31 10.96
CA ASN A 100 -3.62 -0.32 12.07
C ASN A 100 -4.02 -1.40 13.08
N PHE A 101 -3.37 -2.57 13.04
CA PHE A 101 -3.32 -3.46 14.18
C PHE A 101 -2.23 -2.96 15.13
N PHE A 102 -2.58 -2.82 16.40
CA PHE A 102 -1.68 -2.22 17.38
C PHE A 102 -0.86 -3.26 18.12
N TRP A 103 0.38 -2.90 18.44
CA TRP A 103 1.31 -3.73 19.18
C TRP A 103 2.33 -2.89 19.93
N GLU A 104 2.96 -3.48 20.93
CA GLU A 104 4.04 -2.87 21.70
C GLU A 104 5.26 -3.78 21.72
N GLN A 105 6.44 -3.19 21.89
CA GLN A 105 7.68 -3.93 22.10
C GLN A 105 8.26 -3.56 23.47
N PRO A 106 7.99 -4.36 24.51
CA PRO A 106 8.57 -4.13 25.82
C PRO A 106 10.11 -4.14 25.80
N ALA A 107 10.74 -3.42 26.71
CA ALA A 107 12.18 -3.44 26.86
C ALA A 107 12.68 -4.87 27.06
N ASP A 108 11.98 -5.62 27.90
CA ASP A 108 12.25 -7.03 28.17
C ASP A 108 11.09 -7.89 27.66
N GLY A 109 11.36 -8.79 26.72
CA GLY A 109 10.36 -9.71 26.20
C GLY A 109 10.01 -9.56 24.71
N PRO A 110 9.15 -10.44 24.19
CA PRO A 110 8.73 -10.42 22.80
C PRO A 110 7.71 -9.29 22.53
N PRO A 111 7.51 -8.92 21.26
CA PRO A 111 6.41 -8.06 20.86
C PRO A 111 5.05 -8.61 21.34
N ARG A 112 4.15 -7.72 21.79
CA ARG A 112 2.81 -8.05 22.25
C ARG A 112 1.76 -7.29 21.47
N ASP A 113 0.67 -7.95 21.12
CA ASP A 113 -0.47 -7.31 20.50
C ASP A 113 -1.23 -6.46 21.53
N ARG A 114 -1.86 -5.39 21.04
CA ARG A 114 -2.73 -4.47 21.81
C ARG A 114 -4.16 -4.55 21.27
N PRO A 115 -4.89 -5.65 21.56
CA PRO A 115 -6.26 -5.85 21.09
C PRO A 115 -7.28 -4.90 21.72
N ASP A 116 -6.90 -4.20 22.79
CA ASP A 116 -7.64 -3.10 23.41
C ASP A 116 -7.74 -1.88 22.50
N LEU A 117 -6.78 -1.68 21.59
CA LEU A 117 -6.77 -0.65 20.55
C LEU A 117 -7.33 -1.23 19.24
N LYS A 118 -8.26 -0.51 18.61
CA LYS A 118 -8.92 -0.96 17.39
C LYS A 118 -8.47 -0.14 16.17
N PRO A 119 -8.35 -0.76 14.99
CA PRO A 119 -8.23 0.00 13.74
C PRO A 119 -9.38 1.01 13.62
N ALA A 120 -9.10 2.14 12.98
CA ALA A 120 -10.17 3.08 12.62
C ALA A 120 -11.17 2.42 11.67
N ALA A 121 -12.41 2.89 11.67
CA ALA A 121 -13.39 2.52 10.65
C ALA A 121 -12.94 2.99 9.26
N GLU A 122 -13.52 2.39 8.22
CA GLU A 122 -13.19 2.69 6.82
C GLU A 122 -11.72 2.43 6.46
N ASN A 123 -11.13 1.41 7.08
CA ASN A 123 -9.75 1.00 6.85
C ASN A 123 -9.62 0.09 5.60
N ALA A 124 -8.39 -0.18 5.19
CA ALA A 124 -8.06 -0.97 3.99
C ALA A 124 -8.76 -2.34 3.93
N VAL A 125 -8.91 -3.04 5.07
CA VAL A 125 -9.55 -4.37 5.12
C VAL A 125 -11.03 -4.28 4.80
N GLU A 126 -11.74 -3.34 5.44
CA GLU A 126 -13.17 -3.11 5.21
C GLU A 126 -13.42 -2.68 3.76
N ARG A 127 -12.64 -1.71 3.28
CA ARG A 127 -12.78 -1.17 1.92
C ARG A 127 -12.48 -2.18 0.84
N LEU A 128 -11.48 -3.03 0.99
CA LEU A 128 -11.22 -4.12 0.05
C LEU A 128 -12.42 -5.07 -0.07
N GLY A 129 -13.10 -5.39 1.05
CA GLY A 129 -14.31 -6.21 1.02
C GLY A 129 -15.46 -5.55 0.25
N GLU A 130 -15.68 -4.26 0.47
CA GLU A 130 -16.74 -3.49 -0.20
C GLU A 130 -16.43 -3.30 -1.70
N LEU A 131 -15.21 -2.93 -2.05
CA LEU A 131 -14.78 -2.74 -3.44
C LEU A 131 -14.83 -4.06 -4.23
N ASP A 132 -14.42 -5.18 -3.61
CA ASP A 132 -14.55 -6.51 -4.21
C ASP A 132 -16.01 -6.85 -4.51
N ALA A 133 -16.94 -6.57 -3.60
CA ALA A 133 -18.38 -6.79 -3.83
C ALA A 133 -18.93 -5.85 -4.92
N ALA A 134 -18.53 -4.58 -4.90
CA ALA A 134 -18.99 -3.54 -5.83
C ALA A 134 -18.71 -3.86 -7.31
N LEU A 135 -17.64 -4.57 -7.61
CA LEU A 135 -17.31 -4.96 -8.99
C LEU A 135 -18.39 -5.86 -9.66
N LYS A 136 -19.22 -6.55 -8.88
CA LYS A 136 -20.34 -7.38 -9.36
C LYS A 136 -21.71 -6.82 -9.03
N ASP A 137 -21.79 -5.68 -8.37
CA ASP A 137 -23.07 -5.07 -8.01
C ASP A 137 -23.79 -4.54 -9.29
N PRO A 138 -24.95 -5.09 -9.64
CA PRO A 138 -25.71 -4.63 -10.81
C PRO A 138 -26.29 -3.23 -10.62
N GLY A 139 -26.38 -2.72 -9.38
CA GLY A 139 -26.84 -1.37 -9.09
C GLY A 139 -25.79 -0.29 -9.36
N ARG A 140 -24.52 -0.67 -9.59
CA ARG A 140 -23.45 0.28 -9.89
C ARG A 140 -23.23 0.45 -11.39
N SER A 141 -23.03 1.69 -11.81
CA SER A 141 -22.62 2.03 -13.16
C SER A 141 -21.17 1.57 -13.45
N ASP A 142 -20.81 1.41 -14.72
CA ASP A 142 -19.44 1.12 -15.14
C ASP A 142 -18.47 2.24 -14.72
N ALA A 143 -18.94 3.49 -14.68
CA ALA A 143 -18.15 4.64 -14.23
C ALA A 143 -17.78 4.54 -12.75
N GLU A 144 -18.70 4.14 -11.87
CA GLU A 144 -18.43 3.89 -10.46
C GLU A 144 -17.52 2.69 -10.27
N ARG A 145 -17.80 1.57 -10.96
CA ARG A 145 -16.95 0.37 -10.92
C ARG A 145 -15.54 0.62 -11.43
N ALA A 146 -15.32 1.57 -12.32
CA ALA A 146 -13.98 1.97 -12.77
C ALA A 146 -13.17 2.58 -11.63
N VAL A 147 -13.77 3.46 -10.84
CA VAL A 147 -13.16 4.06 -9.64
C VAL A 147 -12.91 2.98 -8.58
N ASP A 148 -13.89 2.13 -8.33
CA ASP A 148 -13.78 1.00 -7.40
C ASP A 148 -12.63 0.06 -7.80
N LEU A 149 -12.48 -0.22 -9.09
CA LEU A 149 -11.38 -1.05 -9.60
C LEU A 149 -10.02 -0.40 -9.37
N ALA A 150 -9.86 0.91 -9.63
CA ALA A 150 -8.61 1.61 -9.40
C ALA A 150 -8.21 1.56 -7.91
N TRP A 151 -9.16 1.80 -7.00
CA TRP A 151 -8.95 1.65 -5.57
C TRP A 151 -8.59 0.22 -5.18
N LEU A 152 -9.27 -0.78 -5.73
CA LEU A 152 -9.00 -2.19 -5.44
C LEU A 152 -7.60 -2.61 -5.90
N LEU A 153 -7.15 -2.16 -7.09
CA LEU A 153 -5.79 -2.38 -7.59
C LEU A 153 -4.74 -1.85 -6.61
N HIS A 154 -4.98 -0.67 -6.06
CA HIS A 154 -4.09 -0.01 -5.12
C HIS A 154 -4.06 -0.69 -3.76
N LEU A 155 -5.24 -0.83 -3.12
CA LEU A 155 -5.36 -1.37 -1.76
C LEU A 155 -4.91 -2.82 -1.66
N ALA A 156 -5.05 -3.61 -2.74
CA ALA A 156 -4.47 -4.95 -2.79
C ALA A 156 -2.94 -4.93 -2.70
N GLY A 157 -2.29 -3.86 -3.18
CA GLY A 157 -0.88 -3.61 -2.95
C GLY A 157 -0.59 -3.19 -1.51
N ASP A 158 -1.31 -2.16 -1.03
CA ASP A 158 -1.14 -1.54 0.29
C ASP A 158 -1.16 -2.56 1.42
N ILE A 159 -2.17 -3.41 1.44
CA ILE A 159 -2.39 -4.36 2.52
C ILE A 159 -1.27 -5.41 2.64
N HIS A 160 -0.41 -5.53 1.62
CA HIS A 160 0.77 -6.39 1.63
C HIS A 160 2.06 -5.67 2.04
N GLN A 161 2.02 -4.34 2.20
CA GLN A 161 3.11 -3.59 2.82
C GLN A 161 2.99 -3.70 4.35
N PRO A 162 3.98 -4.26 5.05
CA PRO A 162 3.83 -4.59 6.47
C PRO A 162 3.43 -3.43 7.37
N LEU A 163 3.89 -2.21 7.08
CA LEU A 163 3.59 -1.03 7.89
C LEU A 163 2.21 -0.43 7.61
N HIS A 164 1.56 -0.80 6.50
CA HIS A 164 0.15 -0.46 6.26
C HIS A 164 -0.83 -1.28 7.09
N ALA A 165 -0.36 -2.37 7.72
CA ALA A 165 -1.17 -3.19 8.60
C ALA A 165 -0.83 -3.01 10.08
N SER A 166 -0.01 -2.00 10.47
CA SER A 166 0.61 -2.01 11.79
C SER A 166 0.82 -0.61 12.36
N ALA A 167 0.58 -0.43 13.65
CA ALA A 167 0.99 0.73 14.43
C ALA A 167 1.67 0.28 15.72
N ARG A 168 2.93 0.70 15.94
CA ARG A 168 3.68 0.38 17.16
C ARG A 168 3.39 1.42 18.22
N VAL A 169 2.93 0.96 19.37
CA VAL A 169 2.67 1.80 20.56
C VAL A 169 3.93 1.89 21.42
N THR A 170 4.24 3.09 21.87
CA THR A 170 5.27 3.38 22.87
C THR A 170 4.72 4.36 23.91
N PRO A 171 5.41 4.56 25.06
CA PRO A 171 4.99 5.60 26.01
C PRO A 171 4.91 7.00 25.40
N GLU A 172 5.79 7.33 24.45
CA GLU A 172 5.84 8.61 23.73
C GLU A 172 4.79 8.69 22.61
N GLU A 173 4.31 7.54 22.12
CA GLU A 173 3.37 7.39 21.02
C GLU A 173 2.22 6.44 21.43
N PRO A 174 1.37 6.85 22.38
CA PRO A 174 0.31 5.98 22.92
C PRO A 174 -0.79 5.65 21.90
N GLU A 175 -0.93 6.48 20.85
CA GLU A 175 -1.85 6.25 19.72
C GLU A 175 -1.18 5.49 18.55
N GLY A 176 0.07 5.04 18.75
CA GLY A 176 0.88 4.35 17.76
C GLY A 176 1.72 5.28 16.88
N ASP A 177 2.75 4.70 16.27
CA ASP A 177 3.74 5.41 15.46
C ASP A 177 3.29 5.67 14.01
N ARG A 178 1.99 5.56 13.73
CA ARG A 178 1.38 5.74 12.39
C ARG A 178 2.05 4.86 11.32
N GLY A 179 2.19 3.57 11.63
CA GLY A 179 2.85 2.64 10.70
C GLY A 179 4.32 2.99 10.42
N GLY A 180 5.04 3.52 11.40
CA GLY A 180 6.44 3.91 11.25
C GLY A 180 6.69 5.30 10.66
N ASN A 181 5.64 6.10 10.37
CA ASN A 181 5.82 7.48 9.92
C ASN A 181 6.49 8.36 10.98
N LEU A 182 6.26 8.08 12.26
CA LEU A 182 6.93 8.78 13.36
C LEU A 182 8.32 8.20 13.69
N PHE A 183 8.71 7.11 13.06
CA PHE A 183 10.04 6.51 13.23
C PHE A 183 11.02 7.10 12.21
N LEU A 184 11.61 8.24 12.52
CA LEU A 184 12.54 8.95 11.64
C LEU A 184 13.85 8.16 11.46
N LEU A 185 14.44 8.26 10.27
CA LEU A 185 15.71 7.65 9.87
C LEU A 185 16.69 8.73 9.41
N ALA A 186 17.99 8.53 9.67
CA ALA A 186 19.05 9.37 9.10
C ALA A 186 19.39 8.92 7.66
N PRO A 187 20.04 9.78 6.84
CA PRO A 187 20.55 11.12 7.18
C PRO A 187 19.56 12.28 6.92
N LYS A 188 18.34 12.01 6.48
CA LYS A 188 17.36 13.05 6.14
C LYS A 188 16.28 13.13 7.21
N ASP A 189 15.96 14.33 7.65
CA ASP A 189 14.93 14.59 8.66
C ASP A 189 13.52 14.21 8.18
N ASP A 190 13.30 14.14 6.86
CA ASP A 190 12.06 13.74 6.21
C ASP A 190 12.01 12.25 5.85
N ASP A 191 13.08 11.49 6.05
CA ASP A 191 13.10 10.05 5.83
C ASP A 191 12.65 9.30 7.08
N ASN A 192 11.64 8.45 6.92
CA ASN A 192 11.08 7.65 7.99
C ASN A 192 10.98 6.17 7.60
N LEU A 193 10.68 5.33 8.57
CA LEU A 193 10.64 3.89 8.37
C LEU A 193 9.51 3.48 7.41
N HIS A 194 8.36 4.19 7.44
CA HIS A 194 7.26 3.95 6.51
C HIS A 194 7.71 4.17 5.07
N TRP A 195 8.19 5.39 4.76
CA TRP A 195 8.70 5.73 3.43
C TRP A 195 9.88 4.86 2.99
N TYR A 196 10.70 4.43 3.94
CA TYR A 196 11.78 3.47 3.63
C TYR A 196 11.23 2.17 3.05
N TRP A 197 10.14 1.63 3.63
CA TRP A 197 9.52 0.39 3.16
C TRP A 197 8.72 0.59 1.89
N ASP A 198 8.03 1.71 1.72
CA ASP A 198 7.30 2.03 0.49
C ASP A 198 8.21 2.11 -0.73
N SER A 199 9.35 2.74 -0.57
CA SER A 199 10.33 2.93 -1.65
C SER A 199 11.42 1.85 -1.71
N ILE A 200 11.23 0.72 -1.04
CA ILE A 200 12.28 -0.29 -0.84
C ILE A 200 12.83 -0.88 -2.15
N LEU A 201 11.98 -0.99 -3.17
CA LEU A 201 12.38 -1.49 -4.47
C LEU A 201 13.38 -0.53 -5.16
N VAL A 202 13.01 0.75 -5.26
CA VAL A 202 13.86 1.77 -5.90
C VAL A 202 15.09 2.13 -5.05
N ARG A 203 14.98 2.08 -3.72
CA ARG A 203 16.13 2.25 -2.81
C ARG A 203 17.16 1.14 -2.98
N ARG A 204 16.69 -0.09 -3.11
CA ARG A 204 17.59 -1.23 -3.27
C ARG A 204 18.14 -1.34 -4.68
N HIS A 205 17.38 -0.90 -5.67
CA HIS A 205 17.67 -1.00 -7.09
C HIS A 205 17.25 0.29 -7.81
N PRO A 206 18.06 1.34 -7.75
CA PRO A 206 17.78 2.60 -8.42
C PRO A 206 17.52 2.42 -9.93
N ARG A 207 16.76 3.33 -10.51
CA ARG A 207 16.39 3.26 -11.94
C ARG A 207 17.57 3.44 -12.89
N GLU A 208 18.62 4.15 -12.48
CA GLU A 208 19.88 4.34 -13.25
C GLU A 208 19.65 4.81 -14.70
N GLY A 209 18.74 5.80 -14.87
CA GLY A 209 18.39 6.33 -16.20
C GLY A 209 17.40 5.47 -17.00
N MET A 210 16.92 4.38 -16.44
CA MET A 210 15.88 3.57 -17.06
C MET A 210 14.53 4.26 -16.93
N ASP A 211 13.74 4.29 -18.02
CA ASP A 211 12.35 4.74 -17.95
C ASP A 211 11.51 3.84 -17.04
N GLU A 212 10.37 4.36 -16.58
CA GLU A 212 9.52 3.68 -15.61
C GLU A 212 8.95 2.37 -16.14
N ALA A 213 8.46 2.36 -17.37
CA ALA A 213 7.85 1.16 -17.96
C ALA A 213 8.84 0.01 -18.05
N ARG A 214 10.05 0.29 -18.52
CA ARG A 214 11.13 -0.71 -18.59
C ARG A 214 11.59 -1.16 -17.21
N TYR A 215 11.60 -0.25 -16.22
CA TYR A 215 11.92 -0.60 -14.85
C TYR A 215 10.90 -1.56 -14.25
N VAL A 216 9.61 -1.25 -14.41
CA VAL A 216 8.48 -2.07 -13.93
C VAL A 216 8.53 -3.45 -14.56
N GLU A 217 8.70 -3.54 -15.89
CA GLU A 217 8.82 -4.78 -16.63
C GLU A 217 9.94 -5.66 -16.08
N LYS A 218 11.16 -5.13 -16.02
CA LYS A 218 12.35 -5.82 -15.52
C LYS A 218 12.15 -6.38 -14.11
N TRP A 219 11.52 -5.60 -13.22
CA TRP A 219 11.39 -6.01 -11.83
C TRP A 219 10.25 -6.96 -11.60
N ALA A 220 9.13 -6.82 -12.29
CA ALA A 220 8.04 -7.80 -12.26
C ALA A 220 8.56 -9.19 -12.68
N GLU A 221 9.15 -9.31 -13.86
CA GLU A 221 9.75 -10.56 -14.33
C GLU A 221 10.77 -11.16 -13.37
N ARG A 222 11.63 -10.30 -12.78
CA ARG A 222 12.67 -10.75 -11.86
C ARG A 222 12.12 -11.25 -10.54
N ILE A 223 11.02 -10.63 -10.08
CA ILE A 223 10.31 -11.03 -8.86
C ILE A 223 9.59 -12.35 -9.13
N GLU A 224 8.82 -12.48 -10.21
CA GLU A 224 8.11 -13.72 -10.56
C GLU A 224 9.06 -14.92 -10.70
N ARG A 225 10.20 -14.76 -11.37
CA ARG A 225 11.20 -15.83 -11.45
C ARG A 225 11.75 -16.27 -10.10
N ARG A 226 11.83 -15.38 -9.11
CA ARG A 226 12.41 -15.69 -7.79
C ARG A 226 11.36 -16.13 -6.78
N GLU A 227 10.15 -15.71 -7.00
CA GLU A 227 8.97 -15.95 -6.17
C GLU A 227 7.83 -16.49 -7.05
N PRO A 228 7.99 -17.68 -7.65
CA PRO A 228 6.99 -18.22 -8.55
C PRO A 228 5.68 -18.49 -7.81
N ARG A 229 4.57 -18.44 -8.54
CA ARG A 229 3.20 -18.53 -8.00
C ARG A 229 2.98 -19.79 -7.16
N GLU A 230 3.56 -20.92 -7.57
CA GLU A 230 3.44 -22.22 -6.90
C GLU A 230 3.98 -22.18 -5.46
N ARG A 231 4.93 -21.30 -5.17
CA ARG A 231 5.46 -21.06 -3.82
C ARG A 231 4.37 -20.59 -2.84
N PHE A 232 3.32 -19.99 -3.35
CA PHE A 232 2.23 -19.41 -2.59
C PHE A 232 0.94 -20.24 -2.63
N ALA A 233 0.98 -21.47 -3.17
CA ALA A 233 -0.17 -22.37 -3.15
C ALA A 233 -0.76 -22.49 -1.73
N GLY A 234 -2.07 -22.39 -1.60
CA GLY A 234 -2.77 -22.37 -0.31
C GLY A 234 -2.82 -21.03 0.41
N ARG A 235 -2.16 -19.97 -0.15
CA ARG A 235 -2.22 -18.59 0.38
C ARG A 235 -2.92 -17.61 -0.56
N LEU A 236 -3.39 -18.08 -1.71
CA LEU A 236 -3.89 -17.21 -2.80
C LEU A 236 -5.39 -16.94 -2.71
N GLU A 237 -6.10 -17.54 -1.74
CA GLU A 237 -7.55 -17.46 -1.65
C GLU A 237 -8.07 -16.01 -1.59
N PRO A 238 -8.89 -15.58 -2.57
CA PRO A 238 -9.44 -14.23 -2.61
C PRO A 238 -10.50 -14.01 -1.52
N GLY A 239 -10.59 -12.77 -1.00
CA GLY A 239 -11.60 -12.38 -0.01
C GLY A 239 -11.15 -12.52 1.45
N ARG A 240 -9.92 -12.99 1.70
CA ARG A 240 -9.37 -13.13 3.07
C ARG A 240 -8.55 -11.89 3.47
N TYR A 241 -9.12 -10.71 3.30
CA TYR A 241 -8.40 -9.44 3.43
C TYR A 241 -7.81 -9.21 4.81
N GLU A 242 -8.54 -9.55 5.88
CA GLU A 242 -8.02 -9.45 7.24
C GLU A 242 -6.80 -10.36 7.45
N GLU A 243 -6.81 -11.58 6.92
CA GLU A 243 -5.67 -12.48 7.02
C GLU A 243 -4.46 -11.95 6.23
N TRP A 244 -4.70 -11.36 5.05
CA TRP A 244 -3.64 -10.70 4.29
C TRP A 244 -2.99 -9.59 5.09
N ALA A 245 -3.78 -8.74 5.73
CA ALA A 245 -3.27 -7.69 6.62
C ALA A 245 -2.51 -8.25 7.82
N ARG A 246 -3.04 -9.32 8.45
CA ARG A 246 -2.39 -9.98 9.60
C ARG A 246 -1.04 -10.63 9.24
N GLU A 247 -0.84 -11.08 8.02
CA GLU A 247 0.48 -11.51 7.52
C GLU A 247 1.49 -10.35 7.51
N GLY A 248 1.07 -9.17 7.04
CA GLY A 248 1.84 -7.92 7.12
C GLY A 248 2.17 -7.54 8.56
N PHE A 249 1.16 -7.53 9.43
CA PHE A 249 1.30 -7.25 10.86
C PHE A 249 2.30 -8.19 11.56
N ALA A 250 2.20 -9.49 11.31
CA ALA A 250 3.16 -10.47 11.86
C ALA A 250 4.58 -10.22 11.32
N THR A 251 4.69 -9.82 10.06
CA THR A 251 5.97 -9.47 9.44
C THR A 251 6.58 -8.22 10.08
N THR A 252 5.75 -7.21 10.39
CA THR A 252 6.20 -5.99 11.06
C THR A 252 6.88 -6.29 12.39
N LYS A 253 6.23 -7.04 13.25
CA LYS A 253 6.77 -7.40 14.58
C LYS A 253 8.08 -8.19 14.50
N ARG A 254 8.20 -9.08 13.52
CA ARG A 254 9.35 -9.99 13.38
C ARG A 254 10.52 -9.39 12.63
N MET A 255 10.27 -8.52 11.63
CA MET A 255 11.26 -8.16 10.62
C MET A 255 11.50 -6.66 10.47
N VAL A 256 10.45 -5.83 10.66
CA VAL A 256 10.53 -4.40 10.37
C VAL A 256 11.18 -3.63 11.52
N TYR A 257 10.88 -4.00 12.78
CA TYR A 257 11.41 -3.35 13.98
C TYR A 257 12.34 -4.29 14.78
N PRO A 258 13.51 -4.67 14.22
CA PRO A 258 14.49 -5.37 15.04
C PRO A 258 15.02 -4.41 16.13
N ARG A 259 15.40 -4.94 17.31
CA ARG A 259 15.94 -4.13 18.40
C ARG A 259 17.19 -3.31 18.05
N SER A 260 17.90 -3.71 17.00
CA SER A 260 19.07 -3.00 16.47
C SER A 260 18.72 -1.78 15.58
N LEU A 261 17.45 -1.60 15.20
CA LEU A 261 17.03 -0.43 14.42
C LEU A 261 16.79 0.73 15.39
N GLN A 262 17.40 1.87 15.14
CA GLN A 262 17.34 3.06 16.00
C GLN A 262 16.82 4.26 15.23
N ARG A 263 16.05 5.12 15.90
CA ARG A 263 15.59 6.41 15.34
C ARG A 263 16.79 7.33 15.14
N GLY A 264 16.74 8.14 14.08
CA GLY A 264 17.80 9.08 13.75
C GLY A 264 19.11 8.43 13.27
N VAL A 265 19.09 7.12 12.98
CA VAL A 265 20.26 6.37 12.52
C VAL A 265 19.97 5.71 11.18
N GLU A 266 20.94 5.78 10.28
CA GLU A 266 20.84 5.10 8.99
C GLU A 266 20.74 3.58 9.18
N PRO A 267 19.75 2.91 8.54
CA PRO A 267 19.63 1.46 8.64
C PRO A 267 20.89 0.74 8.13
N SER A 268 21.37 -0.24 8.89
CA SER A 268 22.56 -1.01 8.55
C SER A 268 22.40 -1.74 7.21
N TRP A 269 23.51 -2.09 6.55
CA TRP A 269 23.50 -2.88 5.32
C TRP A 269 22.76 -4.22 5.49
N PHE A 270 22.90 -4.87 6.65
CA PHE A 270 22.17 -6.12 6.95
C PHE A 270 20.66 -5.89 7.02
N TYR A 271 20.21 -4.81 7.66
CA TYR A 271 18.81 -4.42 7.68
C TYR A 271 18.27 -4.18 6.25
N LYS A 272 18.95 -3.35 5.47
CA LYS A 272 18.58 -3.02 4.09
C LYS A 272 18.41 -4.28 3.22
N ARG A 273 19.37 -5.21 3.33
CA ARG A 273 19.31 -6.48 2.60
C ARG A 273 18.15 -7.37 3.08
N LYS A 274 17.94 -7.46 4.39
CA LYS A 274 16.88 -8.29 4.99
C LYS A 274 15.51 -7.73 4.66
N ALA A 275 15.31 -6.41 4.76
CA ALA A 275 14.08 -5.72 4.43
C ALA A 275 13.65 -6.00 2.98
N PHE A 276 14.54 -5.83 2.00
CA PHE A 276 14.24 -6.15 0.60
C PHE A 276 13.91 -7.64 0.38
N ARG A 277 14.63 -8.55 1.05
CA ARG A 277 14.32 -9.99 0.97
C ARG A 277 12.97 -10.35 1.58
N THR A 278 12.47 -9.54 2.49
CA THR A 278 11.12 -9.67 3.09
C THR A 278 10.05 -9.04 2.20
N ALA A 279 10.31 -7.87 1.62
CA ALA A 279 9.36 -7.16 0.76
C ALA A 279 9.12 -7.88 -0.58
N ARG A 280 10.15 -8.48 -1.18
CA ARG A 280 10.05 -9.13 -2.49
C ARG A 280 8.94 -10.20 -2.58
N PRO A 281 8.84 -11.19 -1.67
CA PRO A 281 7.73 -12.15 -1.69
C PRO A 281 6.37 -11.50 -1.40
N ALA A 282 6.30 -10.38 -0.67
CA ALA A 282 5.05 -9.66 -0.44
C ALA A 282 4.54 -9.00 -1.73
N LEU A 283 5.45 -8.37 -2.52
CA LEU A 283 5.11 -7.83 -3.84
C LEU A 283 4.57 -8.91 -4.80
N ALA A 284 5.22 -10.08 -4.84
CA ALA A 284 4.78 -11.20 -5.68
C ALA A 284 3.40 -11.71 -5.25
N LEU A 285 3.22 -11.95 -3.94
CA LEU A 285 1.98 -12.46 -3.38
C LEU A 285 0.82 -11.50 -3.60
N ALA A 286 1.04 -10.18 -3.45
CA ALA A 286 0.06 -9.15 -3.76
C ALA A 286 -0.43 -9.24 -5.21
N GLY A 287 0.50 -9.35 -6.15
CA GLY A 287 0.17 -9.49 -7.58
C GLY A 287 -0.62 -10.76 -7.90
N TYR A 288 -0.24 -11.90 -7.34
CA TYR A 288 -0.96 -13.16 -7.56
C TYR A 288 -2.36 -13.16 -6.93
N ARG A 289 -2.49 -12.64 -5.71
CA ARG A 289 -3.79 -12.49 -5.03
C ARG A 289 -4.72 -11.53 -5.78
N LEU A 290 -4.18 -10.42 -6.27
CA LEU A 290 -4.93 -9.48 -7.10
C LEU A 290 -5.40 -10.12 -8.39
N ALA A 291 -4.57 -10.92 -9.07
CA ALA A 291 -4.97 -11.66 -10.26
C ALA A 291 -6.12 -12.63 -10.00
N ASP A 292 -6.06 -13.41 -8.92
CA ASP A 292 -7.12 -14.37 -8.58
C ASP A 292 -8.43 -13.68 -8.23
N LEU A 293 -8.35 -12.56 -7.52
CA LEU A 293 -9.51 -11.74 -7.22
C LEU A 293 -10.18 -11.25 -8.50
N LEU A 294 -9.41 -10.65 -9.40
CA LEU A 294 -9.94 -10.09 -10.65
C LEU A 294 -10.42 -11.19 -11.61
N ASN A 295 -9.73 -12.32 -11.71
CA ASN A 295 -10.20 -13.46 -12.51
C ASN A 295 -11.55 -13.98 -12.00
N ARG A 296 -11.76 -14.02 -10.69
CA ARG A 296 -13.06 -14.40 -10.08
C ARG A 296 -14.16 -13.38 -10.36
N ARG A 297 -13.82 -12.09 -10.41
CA ARG A 297 -14.80 -11.00 -10.56
C ARG A 297 -15.10 -10.64 -12.00
N LEU A 298 -14.10 -10.69 -12.85
CA LEU A 298 -14.14 -10.21 -14.22
C LEU A 298 -13.95 -11.33 -15.28
N GLY A 299 -13.51 -12.51 -14.84
CA GLY A 299 -13.29 -13.67 -15.72
C GLY A 299 -14.57 -14.33 -16.26
#